data_a2757051297290b06f48f826b44b0675
#
_entry.id   a2757051297290b06f48f826b44b0675
#
_cell.length_a   1.000
_cell.length_b   1.000
_cell.length_c   1.000
_cell.angle_alpha   90.00
_cell.angle_beta   90.00
_cell.angle_gamma   90.00
#
_symmetry.space_group_name_H-M   'P 1'
#
loop_
_entity.id
_entity.type
_entity.pdbx_description
1 polymer ?
#
loop_
_entity_poly.entity_id
_entity_poly.type
_entity_poly.pdbx_seq_one_letter_code
_entity_poly.pdbx_strand_id
1 'polypeptide(L)'
;NPSAGKQKLGHAGMDMGGNFKGKEANSKMSDEKMKNMDAAEVETPTKKVDHANMVNRIKVSKDFQNQLNTALKDYLTLKDAFAVDDNKTAQKTADALLKSMSKIDMKLLSNMEAHNHWMTVSKEILSSATSIANNSDIKKQRGHFKHLSAHLSKAVKLFGVNQVVYEQFCPMADNDTGAYWLSLNKEISNPYLGAKMPTCGSTKITIKK
;
A
#
# COMPACT_ATOMS: atom_id res chain seq x y z
N ASN A 1 44.86 35.79 16.79
CA ASN A 1 44.47 36.98 16.01
C ASN A 1 45.36 37.17 14.79
N PRO A 2 44.91 37.68 13.63
CA PRO A 2 43.60 38.12 13.15
C PRO A 2 43.25 37.39 11.84
N SER A 3 42.23 37.57 11.09
CA SER A 3 41.27 38.58 10.72
C SER A 3 40.35 38.04 9.63
N ALA A 4 39.14 38.32 9.73
CA ALA A 4 38.16 38.87 8.81
C ALA A 4 38.29 38.65 7.31
N GLY A 5 37.21 38.18 6.70
CA GLY A 5 36.95 38.18 5.25
C GLY A 5 35.47 38.00 4.95
N LYS A 6 34.69 39.11 5.09
CA LYS A 6 33.32 39.22 4.52
C LYS A 6 33.41 39.42 3.02
N GLN A 7 32.72 38.64 2.23
CA GLN A 7 32.37 39.01 0.85
C GLN A 7 30.86 38.94 0.66
N LYS A 8 30.28 40.13 0.48
CA LYS A 8 28.95 40.38 -0.10
C LYS A 8 29.09 40.38 -1.64
N LEU A 9 28.17 39.73 -2.28
CA LEU A 9 27.81 39.94 -3.69
C LEU A 9 26.34 39.58 -3.73
N GLY A 10 25.41 40.42 -4.02
CA GLY A 10 25.25 41.35 -5.12
C GLY A 10 23.97 40.87 -5.85
N HIS A 11 22.80 41.53 -5.48
CA HIS A 11 21.52 41.33 -6.19
C HIS A 11 21.65 41.86 -7.63
N ALA A 12 21.15 41.06 -8.60
CA ALA A 12 20.70 41.61 -9.87
C ALA A 12 19.26 41.14 -10.08
N GLY A 13 18.32 42.06 -9.97
CA GLY A 13 16.94 41.92 -10.34
C GLY A 13 16.80 41.92 -11.87
N MET A 14 15.91 41.11 -12.39
CA MET A 14 15.35 41.29 -13.74
C MET A 14 13.83 41.30 -13.61
N ASP A 15 13.35 42.51 -13.74
CA ASP A 15 11.96 42.93 -13.94
C ASP A 15 11.64 42.71 -15.44
N MET A 16 10.61 41.93 -15.75
CA MET A 16 10.00 41.88 -17.09
C MET A 16 8.50 41.95 -16.92
N GLY A 17 8.00 43.17 -16.84
CA GLY A 17 6.62 43.50 -17.11
C GLY A 17 6.30 43.25 -18.59
N GLY A 18 5.29 42.41 -18.84
CA GLY A 18 4.68 42.18 -20.15
C GLY A 18 3.17 42.32 -20.04
N ASN A 19 2.70 43.53 -20.30
CA ASN A 19 1.30 43.93 -20.38
C ASN A 19 0.72 43.45 -21.71
N PHE A 20 -0.30 42.57 -21.70
CA PHE A 20 -1.13 42.28 -22.86
C PHE A 20 -2.58 42.69 -22.59
N LYS A 21 -2.94 43.84 -23.15
CA LYS A 21 -4.29 44.33 -23.32
C LYS A 21 -5.03 43.55 -24.44
N GLY A 22 -6.19 43.08 -24.12
CA GLY A 22 -7.47 43.23 -24.83
C GLY A 22 -7.65 42.59 -26.19
N LYS A 23 -8.70 41.75 -26.29
CA LYS A 23 -9.80 42.02 -27.22
C LYS A 23 -10.98 41.13 -26.87
N GLU A 24 -12.06 41.80 -26.44
CA GLU A 24 -13.41 41.23 -26.45
C GLU A 24 -13.84 41.02 -27.90
N ALA A 25 -14.38 39.84 -28.18
CA ALA A 25 -15.23 39.64 -29.36
C ALA A 25 -16.51 38.95 -28.90
N ASN A 26 -17.52 39.78 -28.82
CA ASN A 26 -18.96 39.50 -28.69
C ASN A 26 -19.45 38.79 -29.93
N SER A 27 -20.06 37.62 -29.80
CA SER A 27 -20.97 37.11 -30.81
C SER A 27 -22.11 36.37 -30.12
N LYS A 28 -23.24 37.11 -30.02
CA LYS A 28 -24.57 36.57 -29.79
C LYS A 28 -24.90 35.66 -30.98
N MET A 29 -25.27 34.41 -30.68
CA MET A 29 -26.07 33.62 -31.61
C MET A 29 -27.24 33.00 -30.86
N SER A 30 -28.38 33.29 -31.41
CA SER A 30 -29.76 33.12 -31.04
C SER A 30 -30.16 31.69 -30.71
N ASP A 31 -30.97 31.58 -29.63
CA ASP A 31 -31.89 30.47 -29.38
C ASP A 31 -32.89 30.37 -30.54
N GLU A 32 -32.94 29.24 -31.21
CA GLU A 32 -34.14 28.61 -31.75
C GLU A 32 -33.74 27.39 -32.59
N LYS A 33 -34.32 26.27 -32.20
CA LYS A 33 -34.46 25.03 -32.98
C LYS A 33 -33.69 23.82 -32.51
N MET A 34 -34.26 23.14 -31.54
CA MET A 34 -34.28 21.67 -31.48
C MET A 34 -35.39 21.21 -30.52
N LYS A 35 -36.60 21.17 -31.06
CA LYS A 35 -37.66 20.29 -30.56
C LYS A 35 -37.68 19.06 -31.46
N ASN A 36 -37.83 17.91 -30.80
CA ASN A 36 -38.09 16.58 -31.33
C ASN A 36 -36.91 15.82 -31.91
N MET A 37 -36.32 14.97 -31.05
CA MET A 37 -35.94 13.63 -31.45
C MET A 37 -36.24 12.67 -30.29
N ASP A 38 -37.07 11.68 -30.59
CA ASP A 38 -37.54 10.64 -29.69
C ASP A 38 -36.38 9.87 -29.04
N ALA A 39 -36.50 9.69 -27.72
CA ALA A 39 -35.60 8.85 -26.93
C ALA A 39 -35.87 7.38 -27.26
N ALA A 40 -35.03 6.78 -28.08
CA ALA A 40 -34.86 5.35 -28.10
C ALA A 40 -33.84 4.97 -27.04
N GLU A 41 -34.34 4.43 -25.95
CA GLU A 41 -33.58 3.86 -24.83
C GLU A 41 -32.83 2.64 -25.34
N VAL A 42 -31.54 2.80 -25.66
CA VAL A 42 -30.61 1.70 -25.86
C VAL A 42 -29.99 1.40 -24.52
N GLU A 43 -30.58 0.46 -23.79
CA GLU A 43 -29.96 -0.17 -22.64
C GLU A 43 -28.71 -0.93 -23.10
N THR A 44 -27.56 -0.30 -23.04
CA THR A 44 -26.29 -1.03 -23.05
C THR A 44 -26.01 -1.51 -21.63
N PRO A 45 -25.82 -2.83 -21.41
CA PRO A 45 -25.40 -3.31 -20.11
C PRO A 45 -23.96 -2.85 -19.86
N THR A 46 -23.81 -1.76 -19.14
CA THR A 46 -22.50 -1.38 -18.59
C THR A 46 -22.11 -2.40 -17.55
N LYS A 47 -21.42 -3.48 -17.98
CA LYS A 47 -20.60 -4.27 -17.09
C LYS A 47 -19.65 -3.29 -16.40
N LYS A 48 -19.90 -3.02 -15.10
CA LYS A 48 -18.89 -2.41 -14.23
C LYS A 48 -17.66 -3.30 -14.28
N VAL A 49 -16.68 -2.92 -15.07
CA VAL A 49 -15.37 -3.53 -15.05
C VAL A 49 -14.73 -3.04 -13.76
N ASP A 50 -14.65 -3.92 -12.77
CA ASP A 50 -13.94 -3.66 -11.52
C ASP A 50 -12.45 -3.50 -11.83
N HIS A 51 -12.03 -2.30 -12.20
CA HIS A 51 -10.61 -1.95 -12.44
C HIS A 51 -9.73 -2.07 -11.19
N ALA A 52 -10.31 -2.32 -10.02
CA ALA A 52 -9.58 -2.46 -8.75
C ALA A 52 -8.77 -3.75 -8.60
N ASN A 53 -8.83 -4.70 -9.54
CA ASN A 53 -8.27 -6.05 -9.37
C ASN A 53 -7.30 -6.52 -10.47
N MET A 54 -6.87 -5.63 -11.38
CA MET A 54 -5.88 -5.98 -12.40
C MET A 54 -4.46 -5.58 -11.96
N VAL A 55 -3.99 -6.10 -10.84
CA VAL A 55 -2.55 -6.25 -10.67
C VAL A 55 -2.13 -7.35 -11.63
N ASN A 56 -1.31 -7.03 -12.65
CA ASN A 56 -0.70 -8.04 -13.50
C ASN A 56 0.12 -8.97 -12.60
N ARG A 57 -0.45 -10.14 -12.28
CA ARG A 57 0.25 -11.14 -11.46
C ARG A 57 1.37 -11.75 -12.27
N ILE A 58 2.51 -11.84 -11.64
CA ILE A 58 3.66 -12.55 -12.17
C ILE A 58 3.41 -14.04 -11.96
N LYS A 59 3.46 -14.82 -13.04
CA LYS A 59 3.27 -16.28 -12.97
C LYS A 59 4.47 -16.91 -12.27
N VAL A 60 4.21 -17.61 -11.17
CA VAL A 60 5.20 -18.36 -10.38
C VAL A 60 4.71 -19.78 -10.11
N SER A 61 5.61 -20.66 -9.64
CA SER A 61 5.26 -22.03 -9.29
C SER A 61 4.31 -22.10 -8.09
N LYS A 62 3.52 -23.17 -8.00
CA LYS A 62 2.69 -23.42 -6.81
C LYS A 62 3.53 -23.60 -5.55
N ASP A 63 4.72 -24.15 -5.66
CA ASP A 63 5.61 -24.34 -4.52
C ASP A 63 6.09 -23.00 -3.93
N PHE A 64 6.41 -22.04 -4.79
CA PHE A 64 6.69 -20.68 -4.34
C PHE A 64 5.49 -20.05 -3.62
N GLN A 65 4.28 -20.18 -4.20
CA GLN A 65 3.05 -19.69 -3.57
C GLN A 65 2.78 -20.37 -2.22
N ASN A 66 3.04 -21.67 -2.08
CA ASN A 66 2.88 -22.40 -0.83
C ASN A 66 3.84 -21.88 0.24
N GLN A 67 5.09 -21.60 -0.12
CA GLN A 67 6.07 -21.00 0.79
C GLN A 67 5.66 -19.58 1.20
N LEU A 68 5.19 -18.77 0.25
CA LEU A 68 4.65 -17.43 0.54
C LEU A 68 3.40 -17.49 1.44
N ASN A 69 2.52 -18.48 1.26
CA ASN A 69 1.37 -18.71 2.14
C ASN A 69 1.79 -19.00 3.58
N THR A 70 2.90 -19.74 3.77
CA THR A 70 3.44 -20.02 5.11
C THR A 70 3.88 -18.70 5.78
N ALA A 71 4.62 -17.86 5.06
CA ALA A 71 5.02 -16.54 5.56
C ALA A 71 3.79 -15.63 5.84
N LEU A 72 2.78 -15.66 4.97
CA LEU A 72 1.53 -14.93 5.19
C LEU A 72 0.83 -15.39 6.47
N LYS A 73 0.81 -16.70 6.78
CA LYS A 73 0.21 -17.23 8.01
C LYS A 73 0.91 -16.67 9.26
N ASP A 74 2.25 -16.62 9.26
CA ASP A 74 3.00 -16.05 10.38
C ASP A 74 2.74 -14.55 10.53
N TYR A 75 2.65 -13.82 9.41
CA TYR A 75 2.25 -12.41 9.41
C TYR A 75 0.84 -12.20 10.00
N LEU A 76 -0.12 -13.06 9.67
CA LEU A 76 -1.48 -12.95 10.21
C LEU A 76 -1.51 -13.17 11.71
N THR A 77 -0.72 -14.12 12.24
CA THR A 77 -0.55 -14.33 13.68
C THR A 77 0.08 -13.11 14.35
N LEU A 78 1.08 -12.48 13.70
CA LEU A 78 1.68 -11.23 14.16
C LEU A 78 0.66 -10.07 14.18
N LYS A 79 -0.16 -9.95 13.13
CA LYS A 79 -1.26 -8.99 13.05
C LYS A 79 -2.25 -9.17 14.20
N ASP A 80 -2.62 -10.42 14.51
CA ASP A 80 -3.56 -10.72 15.58
C ASP A 80 -2.98 -10.39 16.97
N ALA A 81 -1.69 -10.63 17.20
CA ALA A 81 -1.00 -10.21 18.42
C ALA A 81 -1.08 -8.68 18.62
N PHE A 82 -0.87 -7.90 17.57
CA PHE A 82 -1.02 -6.44 17.64
C PHE A 82 -2.46 -5.99 17.89
N ALA A 83 -3.44 -6.71 17.35
CA ALA A 83 -4.86 -6.37 17.56
C ALA A 83 -5.32 -6.52 19.04
N VAL A 84 -4.61 -7.32 19.82
CA VAL A 84 -4.84 -7.52 21.26
C VAL A 84 -3.75 -6.92 22.16
N ASP A 85 -2.94 -6.01 21.62
CA ASP A 85 -1.86 -5.30 22.33
C ASP A 85 -0.78 -6.21 22.96
N ASP A 86 -0.56 -7.43 22.39
CA ASP A 86 0.44 -8.40 22.90
C ASP A 86 1.80 -8.24 22.18
N ASN A 87 2.64 -7.37 22.71
CA ASN A 87 3.97 -7.11 22.18
C ASN A 87 4.92 -8.30 22.28
N LYS A 88 4.77 -9.18 23.29
CA LYS A 88 5.62 -10.35 23.47
C LYS A 88 5.33 -11.43 22.43
N THR A 89 4.05 -11.69 22.17
CA THR A 89 3.64 -12.58 21.09
C THR A 89 4.01 -11.99 19.74
N ALA A 90 3.90 -10.66 19.56
CA ALA A 90 4.36 -9.99 18.35
C ALA A 90 5.86 -10.23 18.07
N GLN A 91 6.74 -10.15 19.07
CA GLN A 91 8.16 -10.48 18.91
C GLN A 91 8.37 -11.92 18.45
N LYS A 92 7.75 -12.89 19.13
CA LYS A 92 7.87 -14.31 18.81
C LYS A 92 7.36 -14.66 17.41
N THR A 93 6.25 -14.05 17.01
CA THR A 93 5.67 -14.29 15.69
C THR A 93 6.46 -13.59 14.58
N ALA A 94 7.09 -12.45 14.86
CA ALA A 94 8.05 -11.84 13.93
C ALA A 94 9.27 -12.75 13.70
N ASP A 95 9.79 -13.41 14.72
CA ASP A 95 10.85 -14.43 14.57
C ASP A 95 10.37 -15.64 13.74
N ALA A 96 9.13 -16.08 13.92
CA ALA A 96 8.56 -17.14 13.10
C ALA A 96 8.46 -16.71 11.62
N LEU A 97 8.01 -15.48 11.37
CA LEU A 97 7.96 -14.90 10.02
C LEU A 97 9.36 -14.84 9.38
N LEU A 98 10.40 -14.44 10.11
CA LEU A 98 11.78 -14.44 9.62
C LEU A 98 12.21 -15.83 9.18
N LYS A 99 11.89 -16.85 9.98
CA LYS A 99 12.19 -18.25 9.66
C LYS A 99 11.43 -18.76 8.44
N SER A 100 10.16 -18.42 8.28
CA SER A 100 9.38 -18.82 7.10
C SER A 100 9.85 -18.07 5.84
N MET A 101 10.17 -16.80 5.94
CA MET A 101 10.74 -16.02 4.84
C MET A 101 12.10 -16.56 4.37
N SER A 102 12.96 -16.99 5.29
CA SER A 102 14.28 -17.57 4.95
C SER A 102 14.20 -18.93 4.24
N LYS A 103 13.05 -19.62 4.33
CA LYS A 103 12.80 -20.90 3.65
C LYS A 103 12.24 -20.74 2.24
N ILE A 104 11.92 -19.53 1.82
CA ILE A 104 11.40 -19.29 0.46
C ILE A 104 12.54 -19.46 -0.53
N ASP A 105 12.44 -20.50 -1.36
CA ASP A 105 13.45 -20.84 -2.36
C ASP A 105 13.31 -19.97 -3.60
N MET A 106 14.25 -19.04 -3.80
CA MET A 106 14.30 -18.16 -4.96
C MET A 106 14.56 -18.89 -6.28
N LYS A 107 15.08 -20.15 -6.25
CA LYS A 107 15.24 -20.97 -7.46
C LYS A 107 13.91 -21.34 -8.10
N LEU A 108 12.80 -21.24 -7.35
CA LEU A 108 11.44 -21.42 -7.86
C LEU A 108 10.96 -20.25 -8.72
N LEU A 109 11.70 -19.14 -8.75
CA LEU A 109 11.43 -17.96 -9.57
C LEU A 109 12.29 -18.04 -10.86
N SER A 110 11.75 -18.72 -11.88
CA SER A 110 12.43 -18.90 -13.16
C SER A 110 12.46 -17.65 -14.05
N ASN A 111 11.64 -16.64 -13.74
CA ASN A 111 11.53 -15.39 -14.45
C ASN A 111 12.36 -14.30 -13.74
N MET A 112 13.22 -13.59 -14.48
CA MET A 112 14.05 -12.51 -13.96
C MET A 112 13.21 -11.36 -13.35
N GLU A 113 12.07 -11.05 -13.94
CA GLU A 113 11.14 -10.05 -13.39
C GLU A 113 10.63 -10.47 -12.01
N ALA A 114 10.17 -11.73 -11.88
CA ALA A 114 9.73 -12.30 -10.61
C ALA A 114 10.85 -12.25 -9.56
N HIS A 115 12.07 -12.63 -9.96
CA HIS A 115 13.24 -12.62 -9.10
C HIS A 115 13.56 -11.21 -8.58
N ASN A 116 13.63 -10.22 -9.46
CA ASN A 116 13.94 -8.84 -9.09
C ASN A 116 12.87 -8.22 -8.17
N HIS A 117 11.59 -8.47 -8.46
CA HIS A 117 10.51 -8.01 -7.59
C HIS A 117 10.57 -8.67 -6.22
N TRP A 118 10.83 -9.98 -6.18
CA TRP A 118 10.96 -10.72 -4.91
C TRP A 118 12.14 -10.21 -4.08
N MET A 119 13.30 -10.04 -4.66
CA MET A 119 14.48 -9.50 -3.98
C MET A 119 14.20 -8.16 -3.30
N THR A 120 13.47 -7.27 -4.01
CA THR A 120 13.11 -5.96 -3.48
C THR A 120 12.16 -6.08 -2.29
N VAL A 121 11.05 -6.82 -2.43
CA VAL A 121 10.03 -6.90 -1.38
C VAL A 121 10.49 -7.74 -0.19
N SER A 122 11.22 -8.83 -0.42
CA SER A 122 11.69 -9.72 0.65
C SER A 122 12.70 -9.04 1.57
N LYS A 123 13.60 -8.22 1.02
CA LYS A 123 14.54 -7.42 1.81
C LYS A 123 13.82 -6.51 2.81
N GLU A 124 12.80 -5.82 2.37
CA GLU A 124 12.04 -4.90 3.20
C GLU A 124 11.17 -5.63 4.24
N ILE A 125 10.60 -6.78 3.87
CA ILE A 125 9.86 -7.66 4.79
C ILE A 125 10.80 -8.15 5.90
N LEU A 126 11.98 -8.67 5.54
CA LEU A 126 12.97 -9.17 6.49
C LEU A 126 13.47 -8.06 7.43
N SER A 127 13.80 -6.89 6.91
CA SER A 127 14.24 -5.73 7.69
C SER A 127 13.19 -5.31 8.71
N SER A 128 11.92 -5.17 8.26
CA SER A 128 10.82 -4.78 9.13
C SER A 128 10.51 -5.83 10.20
N ALA A 129 10.49 -7.12 9.83
CA ALA A 129 10.28 -8.22 10.77
C ALA A 129 11.40 -8.31 11.83
N THR A 130 12.66 -8.12 11.41
CA THR A 130 13.81 -8.05 12.33
C THR A 130 13.65 -6.92 13.34
N SER A 131 13.22 -5.75 12.87
CA SER A 131 12.99 -4.59 13.74
C SER A 131 11.87 -4.82 14.74
N ILE A 132 10.80 -5.56 14.36
CA ILE A 132 9.71 -5.94 15.26
C ILE A 132 10.23 -6.95 16.32
N ALA A 133 10.94 -8.00 15.90
CA ALA A 133 11.46 -9.04 16.77
C ALA A 133 12.39 -8.48 17.85
N ASN A 134 13.20 -7.48 17.49
CA ASN A 134 14.20 -6.88 18.39
C ASN A 134 13.67 -5.71 19.23
N ASN A 135 12.38 -5.40 19.19
CA ASN A 135 11.80 -4.27 19.91
C ASN A 135 10.73 -4.73 20.90
N SER A 136 10.79 -4.24 22.15
CA SER A 136 9.78 -4.51 23.19
C SER A 136 8.68 -3.42 23.29
N ASP A 137 8.86 -2.28 22.62
CA ASP A 137 7.89 -1.20 22.60
C ASP A 137 6.88 -1.44 21.47
N ILE A 138 5.61 -1.67 21.83
CA ILE A 138 4.53 -1.96 20.89
C ILE A 138 4.30 -0.82 19.88
N LYS A 139 4.51 0.43 20.28
CA LYS A 139 4.35 1.58 19.39
C LYS A 139 5.40 1.56 18.28
N LYS A 140 6.66 1.25 18.64
CA LYS A 140 7.75 1.10 17.67
C LYS A 140 7.54 -0.12 16.79
N GLN A 141 7.12 -1.24 17.37
CA GLN A 141 6.76 -2.45 16.62
C GLN A 141 5.68 -2.17 15.57
N ARG A 142 4.61 -1.44 15.92
CA ARG A 142 3.53 -1.05 15.00
C ARG A 142 4.02 -0.12 13.87
N GLY A 143 4.98 0.76 14.15
CA GLY A 143 5.64 1.55 13.12
C GLY A 143 6.33 0.69 12.07
N HIS A 144 7.10 -0.33 12.50
CA HIS A 144 7.73 -1.30 11.59
C HIS A 144 6.70 -2.22 10.92
N PHE A 145 5.60 -2.56 11.60
CA PHE A 145 4.53 -3.38 11.03
C PHE A 145 3.82 -2.69 9.86
N LYS A 146 3.72 -1.37 9.84
CA LYS A 146 3.21 -0.60 8.69
C LYS A 146 4.04 -0.88 7.44
N HIS A 147 5.36 -0.83 7.53
CA HIS A 147 6.25 -1.12 6.41
C HIS A 147 6.20 -2.60 6.01
N LEU A 148 6.21 -3.51 6.98
CA LEU A 148 6.04 -4.94 6.75
C LEU A 148 4.75 -5.22 5.96
N SER A 149 3.62 -4.66 6.40
CA SER A 149 2.32 -4.85 5.77
C SER A 149 2.29 -4.35 4.34
N ALA A 150 2.88 -3.19 4.06
CA ALA A 150 2.93 -2.63 2.71
C ALA A 150 3.70 -3.54 1.74
N HIS A 151 4.87 -4.04 2.16
CA HIS A 151 5.70 -4.89 1.31
C HIS A 151 5.15 -6.30 1.15
N LEU A 152 4.56 -6.89 2.22
CA LEU A 152 3.91 -8.19 2.10
C LEU A 152 2.63 -8.11 1.25
N SER A 153 1.85 -7.03 1.36
CA SER A 153 0.71 -6.79 0.48
C SER A 153 1.15 -6.73 -0.99
N LYS A 154 2.24 -6.03 -1.28
CA LYS A 154 2.83 -6.00 -2.63
C LYS A 154 3.21 -7.40 -3.11
N ALA A 155 3.87 -8.22 -2.26
CA ALA A 155 4.23 -9.60 -2.60
C ALA A 155 2.98 -10.45 -2.89
N VAL A 156 1.95 -10.39 -2.03
CA VAL A 156 0.69 -11.14 -2.19
C VAL A 156 -0.04 -10.75 -3.48
N LYS A 157 -0.05 -9.46 -3.82
CA LYS A 157 -0.66 -8.96 -5.06
C LYS A 157 0.09 -9.44 -6.30
N LEU A 158 1.43 -9.38 -6.29
CA LEU A 158 2.28 -9.73 -7.43
C LEU A 158 2.32 -11.23 -7.70
N PHE A 159 2.49 -12.05 -6.66
CA PHE A 159 2.75 -13.48 -6.81
C PHE A 159 1.52 -14.36 -6.57
N GLY A 160 0.48 -13.79 -5.96
CA GLY A 160 -0.70 -14.53 -5.55
C GLY A 160 -0.46 -15.46 -4.36
N VAL A 161 -1.56 -15.85 -3.74
CA VAL A 161 -1.61 -16.80 -2.62
C VAL A 161 -2.81 -17.74 -2.81
N ASN A 162 -2.83 -18.87 -2.10
CA ASN A 162 -3.82 -19.93 -2.31
C ASN A 162 -5.18 -19.66 -1.65
N GLN A 163 -5.41 -18.46 -1.16
CA GLN A 163 -6.62 -18.07 -0.41
C GLN A 163 -7.03 -16.65 -0.73
N VAL A 164 -8.27 -16.30 -0.38
CA VAL A 164 -8.75 -14.93 -0.46
C VAL A 164 -8.16 -14.13 0.69
N VAL A 165 -7.63 -12.95 0.39
CA VAL A 165 -7.03 -12.03 1.37
C VAL A 165 -7.69 -10.67 1.22
N TYR A 166 -8.01 -10.04 2.34
CA TYR A 166 -8.55 -8.69 2.39
C TYR A 166 -7.45 -7.71 2.77
N GLU A 167 -7.26 -6.69 1.96
CA GLU A 167 -6.45 -5.54 2.33
C GLU A 167 -7.35 -4.51 3.00
N GLN A 168 -7.06 -4.24 4.25
CA GLN A 168 -7.82 -3.35 5.11
C GLN A 168 -7.02 -2.08 5.42
N PHE A 169 -7.71 -1.00 5.75
CA PHE A 169 -7.10 0.32 5.98
C PHE A 169 -7.79 1.05 7.11
N CYS A 170 -7.02 1.63 8.02
CA CYS A 170 -7.50 2.57 9.03
C CYS A 170 -6.86 3.96 8.81
N PRO A 171 -7.67 5.02 8.61
CA PRO A 171 -7.14 6.37 8.39
C PRO A 171 -6.47 6.96 9.63
N MET A 172 -6.88 6.55 10.83
CA MET A 172 -6.36 7.06 12.11
C MET A 172 -5.06 6.37 12.56
N ALA A 173 -4.63 5.30 11.87
CA ALA A 173 -3.38 4.65 12.20
C ALA A 173 -2.19 5.54 11.88
N ASP A 174 -1.08 5.35 12.63
CA ASP A 174 0.19 6.04 12.42
C ASP A 174 0.04 7.57 12.40
N ASN A 175 -0.50 8.13 13.49
CA ASN A 175 -0.74 9.57 13.69
C ASN A 175 -1.57 10.18 12.53
N ASP A 176 -2.69 9.56 12.19
CA ASP A 176 -3.65 9.99 11.16
C ASP A 176 -3.11 10.02 9.72
N THR A 177 -1.93 9.41 9.46
CA THR A 177 -1.43 9.21 8.09
C THR A 177 -2.04 7.99 7.40
N GLY A 178 -2.65 7.14 8.20
CA GLY A 178 -3.28 5.89 7.76
C GLY A 178 -2.29 4.75 7.56
N ALA A 179 -2.80 3.52 7.70
CA ALA A 179 -2.02 2.33 7.44
C ALA A 179 -2.88 1.17 6.93
N TYR A 180 -2.27 0.33 6.09
CA TYR A 180 -2.86 -0.87 5.52
C TYR A 180 -2.38 -2.11 6.25
N TRP A 181 -3.21 -3.16 6.25
CA TRP A 181 -2.81 -4.51 6.65
C TRP A 181 -3.58 -5.57 5.86
N LEU A 182 -3.12 -6.82 5.94
CA LEU A 182 -3.79 -7.97 5.35
C LEU A 182 -4.56 -8.75 6.40
N SER A 183 -5.72 -9.28 6.02
CA SER A 183 -6.59 -10.12 6.85
C SER A 183 -7.21 -11.24 6.02
N LEU A 184 -7.58 -12.36 6.66
CA LEU A 184 -8.44 -13.39 6.07
C LEU A 184 -9.92 -13.15 6.35
N ASN A 185 -10.25 -12.27 7.29
CA ASN A 185 -11.60 -11.93 7.68
C ASN A 185 -11.97 -10.55 7.12
N LYS A 186 -13.23 -10.38 6.73
CA LYS A 186 -13.77 -9.07 6.33
C LYS A 186 -13.95 -8.15 7.53
N GLU A 187 -14.26 -8.74 8.69
CA GLU A 187 -14.39 -8.05 9.95
C GLU A 187 -13.08 -7.36 10.30
N ILE A 188 -13.20 -6.11 10.73
CA ILE A 188 -12.04 -5.31 11.10
C ILE A 188 -11.54 -5.74 12.47
N SER A 189 -10.25 -6.11 12.52
CA SER A 189 -9.48 -6.30 13.74
C SER A 189 -8.19 -5.50 13.60
N ASN A 190 -8.18 -4.28 14.18
CA ASN A 190 -7.18 -3.26 13.90
C ASN A 190 -5.86 -3.52 14.64
N PRO A 191 -4.75 -3.81 13.94
CA PRO A 191 -3.46 -4.09 14.57
C PRO A 191 -2.73 -2.83 15.04
N TYR A 192 -3.10 -1.65 14.56
CA TYR A 192 -2.39 -0.41 14.88
C TYR A 192 -2.94 0.27 16.13
N LEU A 193 -4.25 0.20 16.35
CA LEU A 193 -4.93 0.83 17.48
C LEU A 193 -5.28 -0.15 18.58
N GLY A 194 -5.28 -1.46 18.31
CA GLY A 194 -5.51 -2.53 19.27
C GLY A 194 -6.83 -2.37 20.02
N ALA A 195 -6.84 -2.67 21.31
CA ALA A 195 -8.02 -2.58 22.17
C ALA A 195 -8.62 -1.17 22.24
N LYS A 196 -7.87 -0.12 21.94
CA LYS A 196 -8.34 1.27 21.97
C LYS A 196 -9.41 1.53 20.90
N MET A 197 -9.24 0.99 19.69
CA MET A 197 -10.17 1.17 18.57
C MET A 197 -10.15 -0.08 17.66
N PRO A 198 -10.65 -1.22 18.15
CA PRO A 198 -10.44 -2.52 17.49
C PRO A 198 -11.13 -2.63 16.13
N THR A 199 -12.19 -1.87 15.89
CA THR A 199 -13.00 -1.93 14.66
C THR A 199 -12.78 -0.73 13.74
N CYS A 200 -11.80 0.16 14.05
CA CYS A 200 -11.49 1.28 13.16
C CYS A 200 -10.87 0.79 11.85
N GLY A 201 -11.50 1.11 10.74
CA GLY A 201 -11.01 0.78 9.41
C GLY A 201 -12.08 0.23 8.47
N SER A 202 -11.64 -0.13 7.28
CA SER A 202 -12.51 -0.75 6.26
C SER A 202 -11.70 -1.61 5.30
N THR A 203 -12.33 -2.62 4.71
CA THR A 203 -11.76 -3.39 3.61
C THR A 203 -11.71 -2.53 2.35
N LYS A 204 -10.54 -2.40 1.74
CA LYS A 204 -10.33 -1.62 0.51
C LYS A 204 -10.24 -2.51 -0.71
N ILE A 205 -9.57 -3.64 -0.60
CA ILE A 205 -9.34 -4.55 -1.73
C ILE A 205 -9.61 -5.99 -1.26
N THR A 206 -10.25 -6.78 -2.11
CA THR A 206 -10.30 -8.23 -1.99
C THR A 206 -9.33 -8.83 -3.00
N ILE A 207 -8.23 -9.39 -2.51
CA ILE A 207 -7.24 -10.09 -3.32
C ILE A 207 -7.75 -11.52 -3.49
N LYS A 208 -8.20 -11.83 -4.71
CA LYS A 208 -8.70 -13.18 -5.03
C LYS A 208 -7.52 -14.15 -5.16
N LYS A 209 -7.85 -15.45 -5.03
CA LYS A 209 -6.93 -16.56 -5.23
C LYS A 209 -6.31 -16.59 -6.63
#